data_00083239a75f430c5864ad723952d58e
#
_entry.id   00083239a75f430c5864ad723952d58e
#
_cell.length_a   1.000
_cell.length_b   1.000
_cell.length_c   1.000
_cell.angle_alpha   90.00
_cell.angle_beta   90.00
_cell.angle_gamma   90.00
#
_symmetry.space_group_name_H-M   'P 1'
#
loop_
_entity.id
_entity.type
_entity.pdbx_description
1 polymer ?
#
loop_
_entity_poly.entity_id
_entity_poly.type
_entity_poly.pdbx_seq_one_letter_code
_entity_poly.pdbx_strand_id
1 'polypeptide(L)'
;DSLGTYDPFLRIIKIVRDDGEKASIFSYSAHATCFGHRQRNLSGDYPNSIINLLEKNDDIDFAVYGAGSVGSMSPRTRSKKGEKKVEEMSKGLYPYIKEAIRNMGARYQTKLYSEKINIEMREQSFKINSSLIIRPWIFNFLVGDTPKYINYLRIGDLVIVGTPSDFSGELVGQIEKSISNNELNLMINSFNGGY
;
A
#
# COMPACT_ATOMS: atom_id res chain seq x y z
N ASP A 1 -18.97 6.74 10.96
CA ASP A 1 -19.18 7.71 9.88
C ASP A 1 -17.86 7.90 9.16
N SER A 2 -17.82 7.60 7.87
CA SER A 2 -16.66 7.90 7.02
C SER A 2 -16.75 9.37 6.64
N LEU A 3 -15.74 10.15 7.00
CA LEU A 3 -15.65 11.57 6.65
C LEU A 3 -15.17 11.82 5.22
N GLY A 4 -15.01 10.78 4.42
CA GLY A 4 -14.54 10.87 3.04
C GLY A 4 -14.61 9.54 2.32
N THR A 5 -14.15 9.52 1.06
CA THR A 5 -13.99 8.31 0.27
C THR A 5 -12.69 7.59 0.63
N TYR A 6 -12.62 6.30 0.34
CA TYR A 6 -11.45 5.47 0.57
C TYR A 6 -11.25 4.53 -0.62
N ASP A 7 -10.09 3.94 -0.74
CA ASP A 7 -9.82 2.90 -1.71
C ASP A 7 -10.25 1.52 -1.16
N PRO A 8 -11.37 0.96 -1.61
CA PRO A 8 -11.90 -0.29 -1.09
C PRO A 8 -11.24 -1.54 -1.68
N PHE A 9 -10.38 -1.37 -2.68
CA PHE A 9 -9.89 -2.49 -3.46
C PHE A 9 -8.69 -3.18 -2.80
N LEU A 10 -8.74 -4.50 -2.84
CA LEU A 10 -7.61 -5.37 -2.59
C LEU A 10 -6.96 -5.68 -3.94
N ARG A 11 -5.71 -5.27 -4.14
CA ARG A 11 -4.97 -5.49 -5.39
C ARG A 11 -3.95 -6.59 -5.21
N ILE A 12 -3.88 -7.48 -6.19
CA ILE A 12 -3.02 -8.65 -6.11
C ILE A 12 -2.32 -8.85 -7.45
N ILE A 13 -1.03 -9.14 -7.37
CA ILE A 13 -0.19 -9.54 -8.48
C ILE A 13 0.31 -10.95 -8.18
N LYS A 14 0.19 -11.85 -9.14
CA LYS A 14 0.79 -13.18 -9.10
C LYS A 14 1.89 -13.24 -10.14
N ILE A 15 3.06 -13.67 -9.75
CA ILE A 15 4.22 -13.88 -10.61
C ILE A 15 4.50 -15.39 -10.60
N VAL A 16 4.65 -15.95 -11.79
CA VAL A 16 5.02 -17.36 -11.96
C VAL A 16 6.29 -17.39 -12.81
N ARG A 17 7.32 -18.01 -12.28
CA ARG A 17 8.59 -18.21 -12.98
C ARG A 17 8.54 -19.47 -13.84
N ASP A 18 9.46 -19.56 -14.81
CA ASP A 18 9.56 -20.70 -15.74
C ASP A 18 9.89 -22.01 -15.01
N ASP A 19 10.56 -21.96 -13.87
CA ASP A 19 10.85 -23.10 -13.00
C ASP A 19 9.67 -23.54 -12.10
N GLY A 20 8.56 -22.80 -12.18
CA GLY A 20 7.34 -23.09 -11.44
C GLY A 20 7.21 -22.36 -10.09
N GLU A 21 8.26 -21.68 -9.62
CA GLU A 21 8.17 -20.85 -8.41
C GLU A 21 7.14 -19.72 -8.57
N LYS A 22 6.40 -19.45 -7.50
CA LYS A 22 5.30 -18.49 -7.48
C LYS A 22 5.49 -17.45 -6.41
N ALA A 23 5.37 -16.19 -6.79
CA ALA A 23 5.32 -15.08 -5.85
C ALA A 23 3.98 -14.35 -5.94
N SER A 24 3.58 -13.76 -4.82
CA SER A 24 2.40 -12.90 -4.76
C SER A 24 2.72 -11.57 -4.11
N ILE A 25 2.32 -10.49 -4.74
CA ILE A 25 2.33 -9.15 -4.14
C ILE A 25 0.88 -8.76 -3.92
N PHE A 26 0.52 -8.42 -2.70
CA PHE A 26 -0.81 -7.90 -2.42
C PHE A 26 -0.73 -6.52 -1.77
N SER A 27 -1.71 -5.69 -2.07
CA SER A 27 -1.81 -4.33 -1.53
C SER A 27 -3.22 -4.08 -1.03
N TYR A 28 -3.32 -3.46 0.13
CA TYR A 28 -4.58 -3.05 0.74
C TYR A 28 -4.42 -1.71 1.45
N SER A 29 -5.47 -0.89 1.42
CA SER A 29 -5.37 0.51 1.83
C SER A 29 -5.63 0.77 3.31
N ALA A 30 -5.74 -0.26 4.15
CA ALA A 30 -5.80 -0.08 5.61
C ALA A 30 -4.40 -0.09 6.23
N HIS A 31 -4.13 0.91 7.06
CA HIS A 31 -2.88 0.98 7.83
C HIS A 31 -2.63 -0.29 8.65
N ALA A 32 -1.37 -0.78 8.68
CA ALA A 32 -0.94 -1.88 9.54
C ALA A 32 -0.75 -1.40 10.99
N THR A 33 -1.85 -0.99 11.62
CA THR A 33 -1.90 -0.37 12.96
C THR A 33 -2.86 -1.11 13.90
N CYS A 34 -2.93 -2.44 13.80
CA CYS A 34 -3.74 -3.26 14.69
C CYS A 34 -3.23 -3.23 16.13
N PHE A 35 -1.92 -3.14 16.31
CA PHE A 35 -1.31 -2.90 17.61
C PHE A 35 -1.38 -1.41 17.95
N GLY A 36 -1.63 -1.10 19.23
CA GLY A 36 -1.61 0.27 19.71
C GLY A 36 -0.18 0.79 19.92
N HIS A 37 -0.03 2.09 20.04
CA HIS A 37 1.25 2.81 20.25
C HIS A 37 2.06 2.37 21.48
N ARG A 38 1.48 1.60 22.39
CA ARG A 38 2.17 1.04 23.57
C ARG A 38 2.86 -0.30 23.32
N GLN A 39 2.69 -0.87 22.12
CA GLN A 39 3.39 -2.08 21.74
C GLN A 39 4.89 -1.79 21.59
N ARG A 40 5.72 -2.56 22.29
CA ARG A 40 7.18 -2.41 22.25
C ARG A 40 7.89 -3.46 21.41
N ASN A 41 7.19 -4.52 21.05
CA ASN A 41 7.74 -5.57 20.19
C ASN A 41 7.58 -5.19 18.72
N LEU A 42 8.56 -5.54 17.91
CA LEU A 42 8.45 -5.47 16.47
C LEU A 42 7.37 -6.43 15.99
N SER A 43 6.52 -5.97 15.10
CA SER A 43 5.44 -6.78 14.52
C SER A 43 5.20 -6.34 13.09
N GLY A 44 5.05 -7.31 12.18
CA GLY A 44 4.57 -7.05 10.81
C GLY A 44 3.06 -6.91 10.71
N ASP A 45 2.34 -6.84 11.85
CA ASP A 45 0.89 -6.65 11.95
C ASP A 45 0.09 -7.67 11.09
N TYR A 46 -1.12 -7.32 10.63
CA TYR A 46 -1.95 -8.21 9.80
C TYR A 46 -1.30 -8.58 8.45
N PRO A 47 -0.49 -7.73 7.79
CA PRO A 47 0.17 -8.12 6.55
C PRO A 47 1.08 -9.34 6.72
N ASN A 48 1.92 -9.35 7.75
CA ASN A 48 2.79 -10.49 8.01
C ASN A 48 2.00 -11.76 8.34
N SER A 49 0.88 -11.65 9.05
CA SER A 49 0.02 -12.80 9.31
C SER A 49 -0.56 -13.38 8.01
N ILE A 50 -0.92 -12.53 7.04
CA ILE A 50 -1.40 -12.97 5.72
C ILE A 50 -0.27 -13.61 4.91
N ILE A 51 0.93 -13.02 4.89
CA ILE A 51 2.11 -13.56 4.22
C ILE A 51 2.36 -15.00 4.70
N ASN A 52 2.43 -15.20 6.02
CA ASN A 52 2.65 -16.53 6.60
C ASN A 52 1.53 -17.53 6.22
N LEU A 53 0.29 -17.08 6.09
CA LEU A 53 -0.81 -17.94 5.67
C LEU A 53 -0.69 -18.34 4.18
N LEU A 54 -0.30 -17.42 3.31
CA LEU A 54 -0.12 -17.67 1.88
C LEU A 54 1.03 -18.66 1.63
N GLU A 55 2.18 -18.41 2.23
CA GLU A 55 3.37 -19.24 2.07
C GLU A 55 3.24 -20.63 2.70
N LYS A 56 2.44 -20.76 3.75
CA LYS A 56 2.24 -22.05 4.44
C LYS A 56 1.15 -22.93 3.83
N ASN A 57 0.05 -22.32 3.34
CA ASN A 57 -1.17 -23.06 3.02
C ASN A 57 -1.55 -23.00 1.54
N ASP A 58 -0.94 -22.13 0.79
CA ASP A 58 -1.24 -21.93 -0.63
C ASP A 58 0.06 -22.11 -1.41
N ASP A 59 -0.01 -22.59 -2.59
CA ASP A 59 1.10 -22.83 -3.50
C ASP A 59 1.77 -21.49 -3.93
N ILE A 60 2.31 -20.78 -2.94
CA ILE A 60 3.03 -19.50 -3.06
C ILE A 60 4.35 -19.64 -2.28
N ASP A 61 5.46 -19.55 -2.98
CA ASP A 61 6.80 -19.68 -2.40
C ASP A 61 7.24 -18.41 -1.69
N PHE A 62 6.76 -17.26 -2.15
CA PHE A 62 7.10 -15.95 -1.59
C PHE A 62 5.95 -14.96 -1.70
N ALA A 63 5.60 -14.31 -0.60
CA ALA A 63 4.57 -13.27 -0.57
C ALA A 63 5.09 -11.94 -0.03
N VAL A 64 4.61 -10.84 -0.61
CA VAL A 64 4.96 -9.47 -0.23
C VAL A 64 3.71 -8.62 -0.06
N TYR A 65 3.72 -7.76 0.93
CA TYR A 65 2.72 -6.72 1.12
C TYR A 65 3.25 -5.35 0.71
N GLY A 66 2.49 -4.65 -0.11
CA GLY A 66 2.65 -3.22 -0.37
C GLY A 66 1.57 -2.44 0.37
N ALA A 67 1.97 -1.46 1.18
CA ALA A 67 1.00 -0.55 1.79
C ALA A 67 0.28 0.22 0.69
N GLY A 68 -1.02 0.03 0.55
CA GLY A 68 -1.82 0.73 -0.45
C GLY A 68 -2.00 2.21 -0.12
N SER A 69 -3.11 2.79 -0.52
CA SER A 69 -3.44 4.19 -0.24
C SER A 69 -3.92 4.36 1.20
N VAL A 70 -3.01 4.16 2.15
CA VAL A 70 -3.32 4.01 3.58
C VAL A 70 -3.65 5.32 4.30
N GLY A 71 -3.34 6.48 3.71
CA GLY A 71 -3.46 7.80 4.35
C GLY A 71 -4.85 8.20 4.82
N SER A 72 -5.90 7.54 4.35
CA SER A 72 -7.29 7.83 4.76
C SER A 72 -8.01 6.66 5.43
N MET A 73 -7.33 5.50 5.64
CA MET A 73 -8.00 4.30 6.13
C MET A 73 -7.25 3.59 7.25
N SER A 74 -7.96 3.36 8.37
CA SER A 74 -7.47 2.54 9.48
C SER A 74 -8.17 1.19 9.52
N PRO A 75 -7.51 0.11 10.01
CA PRO A 75 -8.13 -1.19 10.13
C PRO A 75 -9.31 -1.14 11.12
N ARG A 76 -10.45 -1.66 10.69
CA ARG A 76 -11.68 -1.70 11.49
C ARG A 76 -12.13 -3.13 11.70
N THR A 77 -12.14 -3.57 12.95
CA THR A 77 -12.58 -4.91 13.36
C THR A 77 -13.43 -4.83 14.63
N ARG A 78 -13.94 -5.96 15.10
CA ARG A 78 -14.65 -6.03 16.40
C ARG A 78 -13.69 -5.76 17.55
N SER A 79 -12.49 -6.32 17.47
CA SER A 79 -11.42 -6.11 18.45
C SER A 79 -10.79 -4.74 18.28
N LYS A 80 -10.56 -4.03 19.39
CA LYS A 80 -10.05 -2.64 19.34
C LYS A 80 -8.57 -2.59 18.98
N LYS A 81 -7.75 -3.55 19.45
CA LYS A 81 -6.29 -3.58 19.23
C LYS A 81 -5.67 -4.94 19.57
N GLY A 82 -4.41 -5.12 19.18
CA GLY A 82 -3.57 -6.26 19.54
C GLY A 82 -3.78 -7.47 18.65
N GLU A 83 -3.30 -8.61 19.10
CA GLU A 83 -3.26 -9.87 18.33
C GLU A 83 -4.63 -10.30 17.79
N LYS A 84 -5.68 -10.15 18.58
CA LYS A 84 -7.04 -10.46 18.13
C LYS A 84 -7.47 -9.59 16.94
N LYS A 85 -7.07 -8.32 16.92
CA LYS A 85 -7.34 -7.42 15.80
C LYS A 85 -6.56 -7.83 14.56
N VAL A 86 -5.29 -8.23 14.71
CA VAL A 86 -4.47 -8.79 13.64
C VAL A 86 -5.12 -10.04 13.06
N GLU A 87 -5.54 -10.95 13.92
CA GLU A 87 -6.20 -12.20 13.52
C GLU A 87 -7.50 -11.95 12.76
N GLU A 88 -8.36 -11.05 13.25
CA GLU A 88 -9.62 -10.69 12.59
C GLU A 88 -9.36 -10.05 11.21
N MET A 89 -8.38 -9.14 11.08
CA MET A 89 -8.00 -8.56 9.79
C MET A 89 -7.49 -9.62 8.82
N SER A 90 -6.60 -10.49 9.30
CA SER A 90 -6.01 -11.54 8.47
C SER A 90 -7.04 -12.56 8.01
N LYS A 91 -7.90 -13.03 8.91
CA LYS A 91 -9.00 -13.95 8.57
C LYS A 91 -10.03 -13.31 7.65
N GLY A 92 -10.20 -11.99 7.72
CA GLY A 92 -11.10 -11.25 6.84
C GLY A 92 -10.58 -11.10 5.44
N LEU A 93 -9.28 -10.87 5.25
CA LEU A 93 -8.68 -10.59 3.94
C LEU A 93 -8.15 -11.84 3.23
N TYR A 94 -7.55 -12.76 3.97
CA TYR A 94 -6.89 -13.95 3.39
C TYR A 94 -7.77 -14.77 2.43
N PRO A 95 -9.05 -15.06 2.71
CA PRO A 95 -9.88 -15.82 1.79
C PRO A 95 -10.02 -15.17 0.42
N TYR A 96 -10.17 -13.85 0.37
CA TYR A 96 -10.27 -13.10 -0.89
C TYR A 96 -8.97 -13.12 -1.67
N ILE A 97 -7.81 -12.99 -0.99
CA ILE A 97 -6.49 -13.09 -1.63
C ILE A 97 -6.30 -14.48 -2.23
N LYS A 98 -6.57 -15.51 -1.45
CA LYS A 98 -6.48 -16.91 -1.87
C LYS A 98 -7.35 -17.20 -3.09
N GLU A 99 -8.60 -16.79 -3.05
CA GLU A 99 -9.54 -16.98 -4.15
C GLU A 99 -9.06 -16.26 -5.42
N ALA A 100 -8.62 -15.00 -5.29
CA ALA A 100 -8.09 -14.24 -6.41
C ALA A 100 -6.86 -14.92 -7.03
N ILE A 101 -5.87 -15.33 -6.21
CA ILE A 101 -4.66 -16.02 -6.68
C ILE A 101 -5.00 -17.31 -7.46
N ARG A 102 -5.99 -18.07 -6.99
CA ARG A 102 -6.43 -19.31 -7.65
C ARG A 102 -7.08 -19.05 -9.00
N ASN A 103 -7.83 -17.96 -9.11
CA ASN A 103 -8.61 -17.64 -10.31
C ASN A 103 -7.83 -16.82 -11.34
N MET A 104 -6.64 -16.32 -10.99
CA MET A 104 -5.80 -15.58 -11.92
C MET A 104 -5.22 -16.48 -13.00
N GLY A 105 -5.49 -16.12 -14.26
CA GLY A 105 -4.81 -16.69 -15.42
C GLY A 105 -3.43 -16.04 -15.63
N ALA A 106 -2.51 -16.80 -16.23
CA ALA A 106 -1.19 -16.26 -16.60
C ALA A 106 -1.32 -15.31 -17.82
N ARG A 107 -0.60 -14.20 -17.76
CA ARG A 107 -0.38 -13.29 -18.90
C ARG A 107 1.12 -13.14 -19.09
N TYR A 108 1.60 -13.36 -20.31
CA TYR A 108 2.99 -13.13 -20.64
C TYR A 108 3.18 -11.65 -21.00
N GLN A 109 3.93 -10.94 -20.19
CA GLN A 109 4.22 -9.52 -20.40
C GLN A 109 5.72 -9.33 -20.62
N THR A 110 6.09 -8.74 -21.76
CA THR A 110 7.48 -8.50 -22.12
C THR A 110 7.92 -7.05 -21.96
N LYS A 111 6.96 -6.13 -21.77
CA LYS A 111 7.27 -4.69 -21.64
C LYS A 111 7.42 -4.34 -20.17
N LEU A 112 8.63 -3.99 -19.79
CA LEU A 112 8.96 -3.46 -18.47
C LEU A 112 9.50 -2.03 -18.65
N TYR A 113 8.93 -1.09 -17.91
CA TYR A 113 9.39 0.29 -17.88
C TYR A 113 9.36 0.80 -16.44
N SER A 114 10.42 1.47 -16.02
CA SER A 114 10.49 2.10 -14.71
C SER A 114 11.08 3.49 -14.80
N GLU A 115 10.56 4.40 -14.01
CA GLU A 115 11.00 5.79 -13.96
C GLU A 115 10.84 6.37 -12.56
N LYS A 116 11.73 7.29 -12.23
CA LYS A 116 11.62 8.15 -11.05
C LYS A 116 11.24 9.55 -11.51
N ILE A 117 10.03 9.98 -11.15
CA ILE A 117 9.46 11.25 -11.57
C ILE A 117 9.58 12.24 -10.42
N ASN A 118 10.34 13.33 -10.61
CA ASN A 118 10.37 14.41 -9.64
C ASN A 118 9.05 15.18 -9.67
N ILE A 119 8.54 15.51 -8.50
CA ILE A 119 7.29 16.26 -8.34
C ILE A 119 7.58 17.58 -7.62
N GLU A 120 6.94 18.63 -8.06
CA GLU A 120 6.97 19.89 -7.34
C GLU A 120 5.99 19.82 -6.17
N MET A 121 6.53 19.98 -4.96
CA MET A 121 5.74 20.03 -3.74
C MET A 121 5.92 21.39 -3.07
N ARG A 122 4.86 21.86 -2.43
CA ARG A 122 4.98 23.05 -1.56
C ARG A 122 6.00 22.78 -0.45
N GLU A 123 6.69 23.85 -0.02
CA GLU A 123 7.53 23.75 1.15
C GLU A 123 6.71 23.26 2.36
N GLN A 124 7.27 22.31 3.04
CA GLN A 124 6.61 21.72 4.19
C GLN A 124 6.70 22.62 5.39
N SER A 125 5.63 22.69 6.16
CA SER A 125 5.56 23.46 7.38
C SER A 125 4.73 22.72 8.42
N PHE A 126 5.09 22.88 9.68
CA PHE A 126 4.31 22.29 10.77
C PHE A 126 3.33 23.31 11.31
N LYS A 127 2.04 22.98 11.28
CA LYS A 127 0.98 23.82 11.81
C LYS A 127 0.71 23.46 13.28
N ILE A 128 1.02 24.37 14.21
CA ILE A 128 0.77 24.16 15.63
C ILE A 128 -0.73 24.40 15.95
N ASN A 129 -1.29 25.48 15.40
CA ASN A 129 -2.71 25.82 15.52
C ASN A 129 -3.17 26.65 14.30
N SER A 130 -4.41 27.13 14.30
CA SER A 130 -4.98 27.89 13.19
C SER A 130 -4.18 29.15 12.82
N SER A 131 -3.42 29.72 13.75
CA SER A 131 -2.72 31.01 13.58
C SER A 131 -1.19 30.88 13.60
N LEU A 132 -0.64 29.73 14.03
CA LEU A 132 0.80 29.55 14.19
C LEU A 132 1.30 28.41 13.31
N ILE A 133 2.16 28.77 12.37
CA ILE A 133 2.83 27.83 11.45
C ILE A 133 4.33 27.98 11.66
N ILE A 134 5.03 26.85 11.84
CA ILE A 134 6.49 26.84 11.90
C ILE A 134 7.01 27.11 10.49
N ARG A 135 7.99 28.00 10.37
CA ARG A 135 8.61 28.32 9.09
C ARG A 135 9.25 27.08 8.45
N PRO A 136 9.21 26.91 7.13
CA PRO A 136 9.73 25.75 6.44
C PRO A 136 11.17 25.40 6.77
N TRP A 137 12.06 26.39 6.93
CA TRP A 137 13.46 26.15 7.25
C TRP A 137 13.68 25.48 8.61
N ILE A 138 12.82 25.78 9.62
CA ILE A 138 12.86 25.12 10.94
C ILE A 138 12.38 23.68 10.79
N PHE A 139 11.34 23.46 9.99
CA PHE A 139 10.85 22.12 9.69
C PHE A 139 11.95 21.28 9.03
N ASN A 140 12.60 21.80 7.99
CA ASN A 140 13.67 21.11 7.28
C ASN A 140 14.87 20.82 8.18
N PHE A 141 15.20 21.72 9.10
CA PHE A 141 16.26 21.52 10.09
C PHE A 141 15.94 20.36 11.04
N LEU A 142 14.68 20.19 11.46
CA LEU A 142 14.26 19.17 12.42
C LEU A 142 14.00 17.80 11.78
N VAL A 143 13.45 17.79 10.59
CA VAL A 143 12.93 16.58 9.90
C VAL A 143 13.84 16.17 8.74
N GLY A 144 14.62 17.10 8.18
CA GLY A 144 15.42 16.89 6.98
C GLY A 144 14.63 17.09 5.68
N ASP A 145 15.32 16.89 4.57
CA ASP A 145 14.70 16.99 3.25
C ASP A 145 13.75 15.81 3.01
N THR A 146 12.54 16.15 2.61
CA THR A 146 11.55 15.12 2.27
C THR A 146 11.65 14.76 0.79
N PRO A 147 11.48 13.48 0.45
CA PRO A 147 11.49 13.03 -0.94
C PRO A 147 10.42 13.74 -1.77
N LYS A 148 10.81 14.31 -2.89
CA LYS A 148 9.94 15.02 -3.84
C LYS A 148 9.87 14.27 -5.17
N TYR A 149 9.57 12.98 -5.10
CA TYR A 149 9.47 12.14 -6.28
C TYR A 149 8.42 11.04 -6.09
N ILE A 150 7.96 10.49 -7.18
CA ILE A 150 7.21 9.23 -7.24
C ILE A 150 8.01 8.22 -8.07
N ASN A 151 7.91 6.96 -7.70
CA ASN A 151 8.44 5.87 -8.52
C ASN A 151 7.30 5.28 -9.36
N TYR A 152 7.60 5.02 -10.61
CA TYR A 152 6.68 4.44 -11.58
C TYR A 152 7.27 3.14 -12.12
N LEU A 153 6.49 2.08 -12.07
CA LEU A 153 6.83 0.79 -12.69
C LEU A 153 5.64 0.32 -13.51
N ARG A 154 5.88 0.03 -14.78
CA ARG A 154 4.89 -0.56 -15.66
C ARG A 154 5.32 -1.95 -16.11
N ILE A 155 4.42 -2.91 -15.99
CA ILE A 155 4.57 -4.29 -16.47
C ILE A 155 3.36 -4.60 -17.34
N GLY A 156 3.48 -4.43 -18.65
CA GLY A 156 2.35 -4.57 -19.57
C GLY A 156 1.24 -3.56 -19.30
N ASP A 157 0.07 -4.06 -18.88
CA ASP A 157 -1.10 -3.26 -18.48
C ASP A 157 -1.12 -2.90 -16.98
N LEU A 158 -0.23 -3.47 -16.18
CA LEU A 158 -0.09 -3.14 -14.77
C LEU A 158 0.78 -1.90 -14.58
N VAL A 159 0.30 -0.96 -13.78
CA VAL A 159 1.01 0.26 -13.37
C VAL A 159 1.11 0.28 -11.84
N ILE A 160 2.33 0.28 -11.33
CA ILE A 160 2.63 0.43 -9.91
C ILE A 160 3.21 1.81 -9.68
N VAL A 161 2.59 2.58 -8.79
CA VAL A 161 3.03 3.92 -8.42
C VAL A 161 3.45 3.89 -6.95
N GLY A 162 4.73 4.16 -6.70
CA GLY A 162 5.28 4.29 -5.37
C GLY A 162 5.33 5.76 -4.93
N THR A 163 4.65 6.09 -3.85
CA THR A 163 4.64 7.43 -3.26
C THR A 163 5.53 7.48 -2.01
N PRO A 164 6.26 8.58 -1.76
CA PRO A 164 7.18 8.65 -0.63
C PRO A 164 6.49 8.78 0.74
N SER A 165 5.20 9.09 0.75
CA SER A 165 4.41 9.31 1.96
C SER A 165 3.12 8.50 1.96
N ASP A 166 2.31 8.66 3.01
CA ASP A 166 0.94 8.17 3.09
C ASP A 166 0.08 8.76 1.96
N PHE A 167 -0.30 7.94 0.99
CA PHE A 167 -1.19 8.37 -0.07
C PHE A 167 -2.65 8.25 0.38
N SER A 168 -3.45 9.29 0.15
CA SER A 168 -4.87 9.25 0.50
C SER A 168 -5.69 8.42 -0.47
N GLY A 169 -6.48 7.48 0.04
CA GLY A 169 -7.43 6.71 -0.75
C GLY A 169 -8.51 7.54 -1.43
N GLU A 170 -8.74 8.77 -0.97
CA GLU A 170 -9.69 9.70 -1.60
C GLU A 170 -9.29 10.10 -3.03
N LEU A 171 -8.00 10.11 -3.32
CA LEU A 171 -7.47 10.50 -4.63
C LEU A 171 -7.47 9.34 -5.64
N VAL A 172 -7.50 8.09 -5.18
CA VAL A 172 -7.38 6.91 -6.03
C VAL A 172 -8.47 6.86 -7.10
N GLY A 173 -9.72 7.10 -6.72
CA GLY A 173 -10.83 7.06 -7.67
C GLY A 173 -10.74 8.11 -8.79
N GLN A 174 -10.10 9.24 -8.55
CA GLN A 174 -9.85 10.25 -9.58
C GLN A 174 -8.76 9.79 -10.55
N ILE A 175 -7.69 9.21 -10.03
CA ILE A 175 -6.59 8.68 -10.84
C ILE A 175 -7.09 7.50 -11.68
N GLU A 176 -7.82 6.57 -11.11
CA GLU A 176 -8.39 5.42 -11.83
C GLU A 176 -9.28 5.86 -12.98
N LYS A 177 -10.13 6.87 -12.78
CA LYS A 177 -10.95 7.44 -13.85
C LYS A 177 -10.10 8.04 -14.97
N SER A 178 -8.98 8.69 -14.64
CA SER A 178 -8.12 9.32 -15.65
C SER A 178 -7.34 8.30 -16.51
N ILE A 179 -7.08 7.10 -15.99
CA ILE A 179 -6.34 6.04 -16.68
C ILE A 179 -7.24 4.95 -17.27
N SER A 180 -8.53 4.91 -16.90
CA SER A 180 -9.46 3.84 -17.32
C SER A 180 -9.60 3.69 -18.83
N ASN A 181 -9.46 4.79 -19.57
CA ASN A 181 -9.51 4.79 -21.04
C ASN A 181 -8.31 4.06 -21.69
N ASN A 182 -7.27 3.74 -20.93
CA ASN A 182 -6.03 3.10 -21.41
C ASN A 182 -5.95 1.62 -21.05
N GLU A 183 -7.00 1.03 -20.51
CA GLU A 183 -7.03 -0.37 -20.06
C GLU A 183 -5.90 -0.73 -19.08
N LEU A 184 -5.50 0.23 -18.24
CA LEU A 184 -4.42 0.07 -17.27
C LEU A 184 -4.97 -0.30 -15.89
N ASN A 185 -4.28 -1.20 -15.22
CA ASN A 185 -4.53 -1.61 -13.84
C ASN A 185 -3.59 -0.87 -12.90
N LEU A 186 -4.12 -0.09 -11.98
CA LEU A 186 -3.36 0.73 -11.05
C LEU A 186 -3.15 0.04 -9.70
N MET A 187 -1.92 0.08 -9.21
CA MET A 187 -1.56 -0.26 -7.84
C MET A 187 -0.74 0.88 -7.25
N ILE A 188 -1.23 1.50 -6.19
CA ILE A 188 -0.49 2.55 -5.47
C ILE A 188 0.10 1.95 -4.21
N ASN A 189 1.38 2.22 -3.98
CA ASN A 189 2.10 1.85 -2.77
C ASN A 189 2.63 3.10 -2.06
N SER A 190 2.18 3.28 -0.83
CA SER A 190 2.69 4.30 0.10
C SER A 190 4.07 3.93 0.66
N PHE A 191 4.78 4.89 1.24
CA PHE A 191 6.09 4.72 1.90
C PHE A 191 7.22 4.22 0.98
N ASN A 192 7.15 4.50 -0.29
CA ASN A 192 8.17 4.08 -1.24
C ASN A 192 9.37 5.05 -1.24
N GLY A 193 10.32 4.78 -0.36
CA GLY A 193 11.57 5.55 -0.25
C GLY A 193 11.47 6.85 0.53
N GLY A 194 10.47 7.01 1.38
CA GLY A 194 10.28 8.18 2.24
C GLY A 194 9.35 7.92 3.42
N TYR A 195 9.24 8.91 4.27
CA TYR A 195 8.27 9.04 5.37
C TYR A 195 7.50 10.33 5.22
#